data_276aa93fe488ba7c1de5fc6a9ac03ac9
#
_entry.id   276aa93fe488ba7c1de5fc6a9ac03ac9
#
_cell.length_a   1.000
_cell.length_b   1.000
_cell.length_c   1.000
_cell.angle_alpha   90.00
_cell.angle_beta   90.00
_cell.angle_gamma   90.00
#
_symmetry.space_group_name_H-M   'P 1'
#
loop_
_entity.id
_entity.type
_entity.pdbx_description
1 polymer ?
#
loop_
_entity_poly.entity_id
_entity_poly.type
_entity_poly.pdbx_seq_one_letter_code
_entity_poly.pdbx_strand_id
1 'polypeptide(L)'
;SYKYFHGVGATTQIKWADVSAFYSLRKEDDGWQHVIGANVTGKWKRLKVGITAVDEINQLVSDRSLEKNAGNDNTSRAAIGANVRYNWGKVDIWGEVAASQGEKWNIGSIIGARFTPKSNVNVLAIYRYYSPEFNNPYANALSSKTRVYDENGGYVGLEYNRLKNWKLSILGDVWKGGYEAMAQGEYLPEKQYRMFWRLRIKDKNALGTYSIRWNTTYQIGAWKM
;
A
#
# COMPACT_ATOMS: atom_id res chain seq x y z
N SER A 1 2.80 0.83 20.22
CA SER A 1 1.45 1.01 20.75
C SER A 1 0.46 0.88 19.60
N TYR A 2 -0.58 0.05 19.79
CA TYR A 2 -1.67 -0.08 18.81
C TYR A 2 -2.56 1.16 18.96
N LYS A 3 -2.64 1.94 17.88
CA LYS A 3 -3.47 3.13 17.85
C LYS A 3 -4.86 2.73 17.34
N TYR A 4 -5.86 2.82 18.19
CA TYR A 4 -7.25 2.51 17.83
C TYR A 4 -7.94 3.77 17.32
N PHE A 5 -8.66 3.65 16.22
CA PHE A 5 -9.56 4.67 15.71
C PHE A 5 -10.97 4.36 16.20
N HIS A 6 -11.63 5.35 16.78
CA HIS A 6 -13.05 5.29 17.07
C HIS A 6 -13.77 6.19 16.09
N GLY A 7 -14.63 5.65 15.29
CA GLY A 7 -15.24 6.46 14.24
C GLY A 7 -16.57 5.91 13.74
N VAL A 8 -17.21 6.70 12.93
CA VAL A 8 -18.43 6.39 12.22
C VAL A 8 -18.21 6.64 10.73
N GLY A 9 -18.71 5.76 9.90
CA GLY A 9 -18.65 5.90 8.45
C GLY A 9 -19.99 5.54 7.83
N ALA A 10 -20.27 6.16 6.70
CA ALA A 10 -21.42 5.87 5.87
C ALA A 10 -20.96 5.61 4.43
N THR A 11 -21.54 4.61 3.81
CA THR A 11 -21.34 4.32 2.38
C THR A 11 -22.69 4.20 1.71
N THR A 12 -22.84 4.86 0.58
CA THR A 12 -24.00 4.71 -0.28
C THR A 12 -23.56 4.34 -1.69
N GLN A 13 -24.36 3.49 -2.33
CA GLN A 13 -24.14 3.07 -3.70
C GLN A 13 -25.23 3.65 -4.58
N ILE A 14 -24.83 4.43 -5.56
CA ILE A 14 -25.67 4.92 -6.62
C ILE A 14 -25.37 4.08 -7.87
N LYS A 15 -26.30 4.01 -8.82
CA LYS A 15 -26.19 3.14 -10.01
C LYS A 15 -24.81 3.20 -10.72
N TRP A 16 -24.18 4.35 -10.75
CA TRP A 16 -22.90 4.61 -11.44
C TRP A 16 -21.78 5.07 -10.53
N ALA A 17 -22.04 5.24 -9.22
CA ALA A 17 -21.01 5.72 -8.29
C ALA A 17 -21.19 5.12 -6.89
N ASP A 18 -20.07 4.94 -6.21
CA ASP A 18 -20.01 4.70 -4.75
C ASP A 18 -19.54 5.98 -4.07
N VAL A 19 -20.22 6.37 -3.03
CA VAL A 19 -19.85 7.52 -2.19
C VAL A 19 -19.70 7.05 -0.76
N SER A 20 -18.58 7.37 -0.15
CA SER A 20 -18.34 7.07 1.26
C SER A 20 -17.76 8.28 1.97
N ALA A 21 -18.13 8.41 3.25
CA ALA A 21 -17.55 9.39 4.14
C ALA A 21 -17.34 8.76 5.51
N PHE A 22 -16.33 9.22 6.22
CA PHE A 22 -16.07 8.79 7.57
C PHE A 22 -15.58 9.94 8.44
N TYR A 23 -15.82 9.80 9.73
CA TYR A 23 -15.25 10.62 10.77
C TYR A 23 -14.67 9.70 11.83
N SER A 24 -13.48 10.00 12.30
CA SER A 24 -12.78 9.19 13.29
C SER A 24 -12.10 10.07 14.33
N LEU A 25 -12.09 9.59 15.56
CA LEU A 25 -11.35 10.14 16.68
C LEU A 25 -10.22 9.22 17.05
N ARG A 26 -9.06 9.78 17.30
CA ARG A 26 -7.88 9.08 17.78
C ARG A 26 -7.31 9.82 18.99
N LYS A 27 -7.05 9.09 20.06
CA LYS A 27 -6.34 9.65 21.20
C LYS A 27 -4.83 9.56 20.95
N GLU A 28 -4.17 10.68 20.99
CA GLU A 28 -2.71 10.82 21.03
C GLU A 28 -2.28 11.23 22.46
N ASP A 29 -0.97 11.20 22.73
CA ASP A 29 -0.46 11.57 24.05
C ASP A 29 -0.74 13.04 24.39
N ASP A 30 -0.83 13.90 23.37
CA ASP A 30 -1.02 15.35 23.48
C ASP A 30 -2.46 15.83 23.24
N GLY A 31 -3.43 14.92 23.05
CA GLY A 31 -4.82 15.31 22.83
C GLY A 31 -5.62 14.40 21.90
N TRP A 32 -6.72 14.95 21.36
CA TRP A 32 -7.57 14.24 20.42
C TRP A 32 -7.30 14.71 19.01
N GLN A 33 -7.10 13.73 18.12
CA GLN A 33 -6.95 13.91 16.69
C GLN A 33 -8.27 13.56 16.01
N HIS A 34 -8.79 14.48 15.22
CA HIS A 34 -9.98 14.29 14.41
C HIS A 34 -9.56 13.98 12.97
N VAL A 35 -10.10 12.94 12.42
CA VAL A 35 -9.85 12.57 11.02
C VAL A 35 -11.20 12.51 10.30
N ILE A 36 -11.34 13.30 9.25
CA ILE A 36 -12.51 13.29 8.38
C ILE A 36 -12.06 12.90 6.96
N GLY A 37 -12.86 12.09 6.29
CA GLY A 37 -12.55 11.72 4.93
C GLY A 37 -13.78 11.41 4.11
N ALA A 38 -13.62 11.59 2.81
CA ALA A 38 -14.64 11.25 1.82
C ALA A 38 -14.00 10.64 0.57
N ASN A 39 -14.72 9.72 -0.06
CA ASN A 39 -14.35 9.13 -1.33
C ASN A 39 -15.57 9.07 -2.24
N VAL A 40 -15.35 9.37 -3.51
CA VAL A 40 -16.34 9.19 -4.57
C VAL A 40 -15.69 8.39 -5.69
N THR A 41 -16.27 7.26 -6.06
CA THR A 41 -15.78 6.42 -7.16
C THR A 41 -16.87 6.21 -8.20
N GLY A 42 -16.67 6.77 -9.39
CA GLY A 42 -17.50 6.54 -10.55
C GLY A 42 -17.12 5.23 -11.26
N LYS A 43 -18.13 4.55 -11.82
CA LYS A 43 -18.01 3.25 -12.51
C LYS A 43 -18.70 3.30 -13.86
N TRP A 44 -17.92 3.07 -14.93
CA TRP A 44 -18.42 3.02 -16.32
C TRP A 44 -17.88 1.78 -17.01
N LYS A 45 -18.67 0.74 -17.09
CA LYS A 45 -18.26 -0.54 -17.72
C LYS A 45 -16.89 -1.03 -17.20
N ARG A 46 -15.81 -0.71 -17.92
CA ARG A 46 -14.45 -1.16 -17.65
C ARG A 46 -13.58 -0.11 -16.94
N LEU A 47 -14.10 1.10 -16.80
CA LEU A 47 -13.41 2.24 -16.21
C LEU A 47 -13.94 2.52 -14.81
N LYS A 48 -13.04 2.71 -13.86
CA LYS A 48 -13.34 3.28 -12.54
C LYS A 48 -12.46 4.49 -12.34
N VAL A 49 -13.05 5.57 -11.84
CA VAL A 49 -12.33 6.80 -11.48
C VAL A 49 -12.79 7.22 -10.11
N GLY A 50 -11.84 7.47 -9.22
CA GLY A 50 -12.13 7.86 -7.85
C GLY A 50 -11.39 9.13 -7.45
N ILE A 51 -11.99 9.85 -6.51
CA ILE A 51 -11.39 10.97 -5.81
C ILE A 51 -11.56 10.73 -4.33
N THR A 52 -10.48 10.90 -3.56
CA THR A 52 -10.45 10.75 -2.11
C THR A 52 -9.89 12.01 -1.50
N ALA A 53 -10.52 12.51 -0.45
CA ALA A 53 -10.00 13.60 0.37
C ALA A 53 -10.02 13.17 1.83
N VAL A 54 -8.96 13.49 2.55
CA VAL A 54 -8.83 13.23 3.99
C VAL A 54 -8.23 14.48 4.63
N ASP A 55 -8.78 14.88 5.76
CA ASP A 55 -8.26 15.96 6.57
C ASP A 55 -8.08 15.50 8.01
N GLU A 56 -6.95 15.86 8.59
CA GLU A 56 -6.54 15.55 9.95
C GLU A 56 -6.45 16.86 10.74
N ILE A 57 -7.36 17.04 11.68
CA ILE A 57 -7.45 18.23 12.51
C ILE A 57 -6.98 17.86 13.92
N ASN A 58 -5.85 18.41 14.33
CA ASN A 58 -5.36 18.27 15.69
C ASN A 58 -6.04 19.32 16.60
N GLN A 59 -6.82 18.89 17.59
CA GLN A 59 -7.21 19.77 18.68
C GLN A 59 -6.05 19.85 19.66
N LEU A 60 -5.37 20.98 19.68
CA LEU A 60 -4.49 21.31 20.79
C LEU A 60 -5.33 21.49 22.05
N VAL A 61 -5.00 20.74 23.07
CA VAL A 61 -5.36 21.13 24.43
C VAL A 61 -4.63 22.46 24.66
N SER A 62 -5.43 23.55 24.78
CA SER A 62 -4.89 24.89 25.05
C SER A 62 -4.40 24.98 26.48
N ASP A 63 -3.29 24.31 26.77
CA ASP A 63 -2.54 24.57 27.99
C ASP A 63 -1.41 25.55 27.63
N ARG A 64 -1.74 26.84 27.81
CA ARG A 64 -0.84 27.98 27.53
C ARG A 64 0.50 27.95 28.27
N SER A 65 0.72 26.96 29.11
CA SER A 65 1.94 26.84 29.91
C SER A 65 3.09 26.09 29.20
N LEU A 66 2.85 25.43 28.06
CA LEU A 66 3.85 24.65 27.33
C LEU A 66 4.33 25.32 26.02
N GLU A 67 3.93 26.54 25.75
CA GLU A 67 4.14 27.27 24.50
C GLU A 67 5.62 27.65 24.23
N LYS A 68 6.58 27.28 25.07
CA LYS A 68 7.97 27.73 24.87
C LYS A 68 8.90 26.77 24.15
N ASN A 69 8.50 25.51 23.87
CA ASN A 69 9.40 24.54 23.25
C ASN A 69 8.73 23.57 22.24
N ALA A 70 7.44 23.67 22.00
CA ALA A 70 6.80 22.94 20.93
C ALA A 70 6.89 23.79 19.66
N GLY A 71 7.72 23.38 18.73
CA GLY A 71 7.63 23.89 17.35
C GLY A 71 6.19 23.76 16.89
N ASN A 72 5.73 24.76 16.20
CA ASN A 72 4.36 25.03 15.75
C ASN A 72 3.78 23.85 14.92
N ASP A 73 3.47 22.71 15.56
CA ASP A 73 2.96 21.48 14.93
C ASP A 73 1.44 21.48 14.81
N ASN A 74 0.84 22.69 14.78
CA ASN A 74 -0.58 22.93 14.56
C ASN A 74 -0.96 22.80 13.07
N THR A 75 -0.34 21.87 12.35
CA THR A 75 -0.61 21.69 10.93
C THR A 75 -1.70 20.64 10.74
N SER A 76 -2.88 21.11 10.36
CA SER A 76 -3.86 20.29 9.63
C SER A 76 -3.12 19.55 8.52
N ARG A 77 -3.28 18.24 8.46
CA ARG A 77 -2.66 17.40 7.43
C ARG A 77 -3.73 16.94 6.46
N ALA A 78 -3.94 17.73 5.44
CA ALA A 78 -4.85 17.39 4.37
C ALA A 78 -4.15 16.50 3.32
N ALA A 79 -4.90 15.57 2.78
CA ALA A 79 -4.48 14.77 1.64
C ALA A 79 -5.64 14.66 0.65
N ILE A 80 -5.32 14.79 -0.63
CA ILE A 80 -6.25 14.59 -1.72
C ILE A 80 -5.63 13.65 -2.73
N GLY A 81 -6.41 12.70 -3.25
CA GLY A 81 -5.96 11.76 -4.25
C GLY A 81 -6.99 11.54 -5.34
N ALA A 82 -6.51 11.22 -6.52
CA ALA A 82 -7.32 10.76 -7.63
C ALA A 82 -6.78 9.42 -8.14
N ASN A 83 -7.66 8.47 -8.41
CA ASN A 83 -7.29 7.17 -8.92
C ASN A 83 -8.09 6.80 -10.15
N VAL A 84 -7.49 5.98 -10.99
CA VAL A 84 -8.10 5.42 -12.18
C VAL A 84 -7.79 3.94 -12.29
N ARG A 85 -8.75 3.16 -12.72
CA ARG A 85 -8.54 1.75 -13.07
C ARG A 85 -9.32 1.43 -14.35
N TYR A 86 -8.63 0.80 -15.28
CA TYR A 86 -9.21 0.36 -16.55
C TYR A 86 -8.90 -1.11 -16.78
N ASN A 87 -9.95 -1.89 -16.99
CA ASN A 87 -9.83 -3.32 -17.32
C ASN A 87 -10.00 -3.54 -18.82
N TRP A 88 -8.94 -3.99 -19.47
CA TRP A 88 -8.93 -4.34 -20.88
C TRP A 88 -8.76 -5.85 -21.06
N GLY A 89 -9.74 -6.61 -20.63
CA GLY A 89 -9.72 -8.06 -20.73
C GLY A 89 -8.57 -8.70 -19.95
N LYS A 90 -7.49 -9.03 -20.62
CA LYS A 90 -6.30 -9.64 -19.99
C LYS A 90 -5.35 -8.62 -19.36
N VAL A 91 -5.58 -7.34 -19.57
CA VAL A 91 -4.78 -6.25 -19.04
C VAL A 91 -5.62 -5.44 -18.07
N ASP A 92 -5.12 -5.22 -16.87
CA ASP A 92 -5.71 -4.37 -15.85
C ASP A 92 -4.69 -3.26 -15.54
N ILE A 93 -5.04 -2.02 -15.83
CA ILE A 93 -4.19 -0.84 -15.65
C ILE A 93 -4.80 0.00 -14.55
N TRP A 94 -3.99 0.49 -13.64
CA TRP A 94 -4.42 1.41 -12.59
C TRP A 94 -3.36 2.46 -12.30
N GLY A 95 -3.81 3.56 -11.79
CA GLY A 95 -2.92 4.62 -11.33
C GLY A 95 -3.59 5.44 -10.26
N GLU A 96 -2.76 6.06 -9.43
CA GLU A 96 -3.16 6.99 -8.39
C GLU A 96 -2.14 8.12 -8.35
N VAL A 97 -2.65 9.33 -8.19
CA VAL A 97 -1.87 10.51 -7.83
C VAL A 97 -2.47 11.10 -6.58
N ALA A 98 -1.63 11.46 -5.64
CA ALA A 98 -2.04 12.06 -4.38
C ALA A 98 -1.16 13.26 -4.07
N ALA A 99 -1.77 14.27 -3.46
CA ALA A 99 -1.07 15.39 -2.87
C ALA A 99 -1.34 15.38 -1.35
N SER A 100 -0.30 15.62 -0.57
CA SER A 100 -0.41 15.77 0.88
C SER A 100 0.15 17.13 1.31
N GLN A 101 -0.53 17.74 2.25
CA GLN A 101 -0.13 19.01 2.83
C GLN A 101 0.83 18.76 3.99
N GLY A 102 2.00 19.39 3.92
CA GLY A 102 2.94 19.60 5.03
C GLY A 102 3.18 21.10 5.11
N GLU A 103 4.42 21.54 5.19
CA GLU A 103 4.75 22.97 4.99
C GLU A 103 4.40 23.44 3.58
N LYS A 104 4.49 22.52 2.62
CA LYS A 104 4.09 22.70 1.22
C LYS A 104 3.30 21.48 0.76
N TRP A 105 2.60 21.62 -0.35
CA TRP A 105 1.98 20.47 -1.01
C TRP A 105 3.04 19.58 -1.67
N ASN A 106 2.98 18.32 -1.35
CA ASN A 106 3.88 17.29 -1.84
C ASN A 106 3.11 16.22 -2.59
N ILE A 107 3.73 15.65 -3.62
CA ILE A 107 3.05 14.77 -4.58
C ILE A 107 3.62 13.35 -4.46
N GLY A 108 2.72 12.37 -4.48
CA GLY A 108 3.00 10.97 -4.67
C GLY A 108 2.19 10.41 -5.83
N SER A 109 2.76 9.48 -6.56
CA SER A 109 2.05 8.79 -7.63
C SER A 109 2.49 7.32 -7.73
N ILE A 110 1.55 6.49 -8.17
CA ILE A 110 1.80 5.09 -8.49
C ILE A 110 1.00 4.75 -9.75
N ILE A 111 1.61 4.04 -10.67
CA ILE A 111 0.95 3.47 -11.83
C ILE A 111 1.34 2.01 -11.96
N GLY A 112 0.39 1.16 -12.27
CA GLY A 112 0.63 -0.27 -12.41
C GLY A 112 -0.18 -0.87 -13.55
N ALA A 113 0.34 -1.97 -14.05
CA ALA A 113 -0.34 -2.80 -15.02
C ALA A 113 -0.17 -4.28 -14.67
N ARG A 114 -1.27 -5.02 -14.72
CA ARG A 114 -1.28 -6.47 -14.60
C ARG A 114 -1.68 -7.06 -15.95
N PHE A 115 -0.88 -7.98 -16.43
CA PHE A 115 -1.15 -8.75 -17.63
C PHE A 115 -1.35 -10.23 -17.28
N THR A 116 -2.50 -10.79 -17.61
CA THR A 116 -2.85 -12.19 -17.38
C THR A 116 -3.12 -12.87 -18.70
N PRO A 117 -2.06 -13.27 -19.46
CA PRO A 117 -2.23 -13.89 -20.79
C PRO A 117 -2.99 -15.21 -20.74
N LYS A 118 -2.80 -15.95 -19.65
CA LYS A 118 -3.48 -17.22 -19.32
C LYS A 118 -3.80 -17.22 -17.84
N SER A 119 -4.79 -17.98 -17.41
CA SER A 119 -5.26 -18.05 -16.02
C SER A 119 -4.18 -18.40 -14.99
N ASN A 120 -3.09 -18.95 -15.45
CA ASN A 120 -1.97 -19.43 -14.62
C ASN A 120 -0.68 -18.59 -14.74
N VAL A 121 -0.72 -17.47 -15.45
CA VAL A 121 0.41 -16.55 -15.61
C VAL A 121 -0.05 -15.14 -15.31
N ASN A 122 0.59 -14.49 -14.36
CA ASN A 122 0.38 -13.09 -14.04
C ASN A 122 1.71 -12.34 -14.14
N VAL A 123 1.72 -11.27 -14.89
CA VAL A 123 2.81 -10.31 -14.94
C VAL A 123 2.32 -9.00 -14.34
N LEU A 124 3.08 -8.45 -13.43
CA LEU A 124 2.79 -7.19 -12.75
C LEU A 124 3.95 -6.24 -12.97
N ALA A 125 3.67 -5.02 -13.41
CA ALA A 125 4.63 -3.94 -13.49
C ALA A 125 4.07 -2.73 -12.75
N ILE A 126 4.89 -2.08 -11.93
CA ILE A 126 4.50 -0.89 -11.16
C ILE A 126 5.65 0.10 -11.22
N TYR A 127 5.30 1.36 -11.43
CA TYR A 127 6.18 2.50 -11.23
C TYR A 127 5.62 3.38 -10.13
N ARG A 128 6.49 3.92 -9.27
CA ARG A 128 6.11 4.77 -8.15
C ARG A 128 7.06 5.95 -8.02
N TYR A 129 6.50 7.07 -7.64
CA TYR A 129 7.21 8.30 -7.35
C TYR A 129 6.62 8.97 -6.11
N TYR A 130 7.46 9.32 -5.15
CA TYR A 130 7.08 10.08 -3.97
C TYR A 130 8.10 11.19 -3.76
N SER A 131 7.63 12.43 -3.68
CA SER A 131 8.50 13.58 -3.41
C SER A 131 9.17 13.47 -2.02
N PRO A 132 10.29 14.16 -1.79
CA PRO A 132 11.06 14.04 -0.54
C PRO A 132 10.24 14.29 0.73
N GLU A 133 9.33 15.25 0.69
CA GLU A 133 8.49 15.64 1.83
C GLU A 133 7.07 15.07 1.76
N PHE A 134 6.80 14.16 0.82
CA PHE A 134 5.49 13.49 0.76
C PHE A 134 5.24 12.72 2.05
N ASN A 135 4.20 13.08 2.75
CA ASN A 135 3.82 12.45 4.00
C ASN A 135 2.31 12.23 4.03
N ASN A 136 1.89 11.04 3.70
CA ASN A 136 0.50 10.63 3.84
C ASN A 136 0.41 9.43 4.79
N PRO A 137 0.08 9.65 6.07
CA PRO A 137 0.01 8.59 7.07
C PRO A 137 -1.09 7.55 6.78
N TYR A 138 -2.03 7.87 5.91
CA TYR A 138 -3.14 7.00 5.48
C TYR A 138 -2.85 6.27 4.17
N ALA A 139 -1.74 6.58 3.49
CA ALA A 139 -1.35 5.87 2.28
C ALA A 139 -0.74 4.50 2.62
N ASN A 140 -1.36 3.45 2.13
CA ASN A 140 -0.78 2.10 2.13
C ASN A 140 -0.23 1.78 0.74
N ALA A 141 0.65 2.63 0.24
CA ALA A 141 1.23 2.49 -1.08
C ALA A 141 2.49 1.63 -1.07
N LEU A 142 2.80 1.01 -2.20
CA LEU A 142 4.02 0.23 -2.37
C LEU A 142 5.25 1.12 -2.20
N SER A 143 6.09 0.81 -1.23
CA SER A 143 7.35 1.50 -0.94
C SER A 143 8.41 0.53 -0.45
N SER A 144 9.67 0.82 -0.75
CA SER A 144 10.84 0.12 -0.18
C SER A 144 11.12 0.54 1.27
N LYS A 145 10.54 1.64 1.72
CA LYS A 145 10.66 2.23 3.05
C LYS A 145 9.43 1.91 3.89
N THR A 146 9.57 2.03 5.20
CA THR A 146 8.46 1.87 6.15
C THR A 146 7.43 3.01 6.02
N ARG A 147 7.88 4.18 5.58
CA ARG A 147 7.02 5.33 5.26
C ARG A 147 7.18 5.68 3.80
N VAL A 148 6.12 6.18 3.20
CA VAL A 148 6.04 6.53 1.77
C VAL A 148 6.56 7.95 1.58
N TYR A 149 7.85 8.14 1.28
CA TYR A 149 8.46 9.43 0.96
C TYR A 149 9.79 9.25 0.25
N ASP A 150 10.23 10.27 -0.51
CA ASP A 150 11.54 10.34 -1.20
C ASP A 150 11.89 9.01 -1.88
N GLU A 151 11.03 8.58 -2.77
CA GLU A 151 11.24 7.33 -3.49
C GLU A 151 10.82 7.47 -4.95
N ASN A 152 11.67 6.95 -5.83
CA ASN A 152 11.40 6.77 -7.24
C ASN A 152 11.84 5.36 -7.59
N GLY A 153 10.92 4.53 -8.05
CA GLY A 153 11.23 3.12 -8.24
C GLY A 153 10.27 2.39 -9.16
N GLY A 154 10.75 1.24 -9.64
CA GLY A 154 10.01 0.34 -10.50
C GLY A 154 10.03 -1.09 -9.99
N TYR A 155 8.89 -1.73 -10.03
CA TYR A 155 8.68 -3.13 -9.62
C TYR A 155 8.18 -3.94 -10.80
N VAL A 156 8.72 -5.14 -10.99
CA VAL A 156 8.21 -6.14 -11.92
C VAL A 156 8.10 -7.48 -11.21
N GLY A 157 6.95 -8.12 -11.36
CA GLY A 157 6.69 -9.46 -10.80
C GLY A 157 6.11 -10.39 -11.84
N LEU A 158 6.50 -11.65 -11.76
CA LEU A 158 5.96 -12.76 -12.56
C LEU A 158 5.48 -13.85 -11.61
N GLU A 159 4.24 -14.28 -11.76
CA GLU A 159 3.69 -15.46 -11.09
C GLU A 159 3.33 -16.51 -12.12
N TYR A 160 3.69 -17.76 -11.84
CA TYR A 160 3.46 -18.89 -12.70
C TYR A 160 2.92 -20.10 -11.92
N ASN A 161 1.69 -20.49 -12.23
CA ASN A 161 0.93 -21.54 -11.52
C ASN A 161 0.56 -22.73 -12.44
N ARG A 162 1.34 -22.96 -13.50
CA ARG A 162 1.00 -24.02 -14.49
C ARG A 162 1.54 -25.40 -14.12
N LEU A 163 2.62 -25.47 -13.36
CA LEU A 163 3.17 -26.74 -12.91
C LEU A 163 2.24 -27.37 -11.88
N LYS A 164 1.97 -28.63 -12.02
CA LYS A 164 1.11 -29.35 -11.07
C LYS A 164 1.67 -29.19 -9.66
N ASN A 165 0.82 -28.69 -8.78
CA ASN A 165 1.14 -28.48 -7.36
C ASN A 165 2.18 -27.39 -7.05
N TRP A 166 2.70 -26.66 -8.04
CA TRP A 166 3.67 -25.60 -7.86
C TRP A 166 3.09 -24.22 -8.11
N LYS A 167 3.42 -23.29 -7.23
CA LYS A 167 3.29 -21.86 -7.46
C LYS A 167 4.69 -21.25 -7.43
N LEU A 168 5.08 -20.61 -8.49
CA LEU A 168 6.37 -19.95 -8.61
C LEU A 168 6.18 -18.46 -8.79
N SER A 169 7.04 -17.66 -8.18
CA SER A 169 7.07 -16.23 -8.44
C SER A 169 8.50 -15.69 -8.42
N ILE A 170 8.72 -14.71 -9.29
CA ILE A 170 9.97 -13.96 -9.37
C ILE A 170 9.58 -12.48 -9.34
N LEU A 171 10.33 -11.68 -8.62
CA LEU A 171 10.15 -10.25 -8.61
C LEU A 171 11.49 -9.52 -8.63
N GLY A 172 11.48 -8.34 -9.22
CA GLY A 172 12.54 -7.35 -9.15
C GLY A 172 11.94 -6.00 -8.75
N ASP A 173 12.59 -5.30 -7.88
CA ASP A 173 12.25 -3.96 -7.44
C ASP A 173 13.51 -3.12 -7.43
N VAL A 174 13.48 -1.96 -8.09
CA VAL A 174 14.61 -1.02 -8.15
C VAL A 174 14.10 0.34 -7.73
N TRP A 175 14.81 1.00 -6.84
CA TRP A 175 14.45 2.32 -6.35
C TRP A 175 15.68 3.20 -6.12
N LYS A 176 15.47 4.48 -5.94
CA LYS A 176 16.53 5.43 -5.55
C LYS A 176 17.25 4.94 -4.28
N GLY A 177 18.48 4.47 -4.43
CA GLY A 177 19.33 3.99 -3.33
C GLY A 177 19.25 2.48 -3.05
N GLY A 178 18.67 1.66 -3.97
CA GLY A 178 18.74 0.22 -3.79
C GLY A 178 17.95 -0.61 -4.79
N TYR A 179 18.03 -1.91 -4.60
CA TYR A 179 17.25 -2.88 -5.38
C TYR A 179 16.93 -4.12 -4.54
N GLU A 180 15.93 -4.85 -4.98
CA GLU A 180 15.58 -6.15 -4.43
C GLU A 180 15.25 -7.10 -5.57
N ALA A 181 15.78 -8.32 -5.51
CA ALA A 181 15.37 -9.43 -6.37
C ALA A 181 14.96 -10.61 -5.49
N MET A 182 13.88 -11.26 -5.85
CA MET A 182 13.35 -12.39 -5.07
C MET A 182 12.81 -13.46 -6.01
N ALA A 183 13.10 -14.71 -5.70
CA ALA A 183 12.47 -15.87 -6.28
C ALA A 183 11.88 -16.73 -5.17
N GLN A 184 10.67 -17.20 -5.35
CA GLN A 184 10.03 -18.09 -4.38
C GLN A 184 9.20 -19.17 -5.06
N GLY A 185 9.08 -20.30 -4.38
CA GLY A 185 8.23 -21.38 -4.82
C GLY A 185 7.46 -22.02 -3.65
N GLU A 186 6.26 -22.43 -3.95
CA GLU A 186 5.42 -23.19 -3.04
C GLU A 186 4.98 -24.48 -3.73
N TYR A 187 5.21 -25.59 -3.06
CA TYR A 187 4.82 -26.93 -3.52
C TYR A 187 3.73 -27.49 -2.61
N LEU A 188 2.59 -27.82 -3.19
CA LEU A 188 1.37 -28.28 -2.53
C LEU A 188 0.90 -29.57 -3.22
N PRO A 189 1.61 -30.71 -3.03
CA PRO A 189 1.21 -31.97 -3.69
C PRO A 189 -0.11 -32.51 -3.16
N GLU A 190 -0.36 -32.31 -1.86
CA GLU A 190 -1.55 -32.77 -1.12
C GLU A 190 -1.97 -31.70 -0.11
N LYS A 191 -3.21 -31.79 0.37
CA LYS A 191 -3.74 -30.82 1.37
C LYS A 191 -2.94 -30.80 2.69
N GLN A 192 -2.29 -31.91 3.01
CA GLN A 192 -1.57 -32.09 4.27
C GLN A 192 -0.10 -31.68 4.20
N TYR A 193 0.47 -31.54 3.01
CA TYR A 193 1.87 -31.21 2.81
C TYR A 193 2.05 -29.90 2.09
N ARG A 194 2.88 -29.03 2.65
CA ARG A 194 3.29 -27.75 2.04
C ARG A 194 4.79 -27.57 2.20
N MET A 195 5.47 -27.29 1.11
CA MET A 195 6.86 -26.86 1.09
C MET A 195 6.94 -25.46 0.48
N PHE A 196 7.68 -24.60 1.14
CA PHE A 196 7.91 -23.23 0.69
C PHE A 196 9.40 -22.93 0.71
N TRP A 197 9.89 -22.28 -0.33
CA TRP A 197 11.24 -21.73 -0.38
C TRP A 197 11.23 -20.30 -0.92
N ARG A 198 12.20 -19.52 -0.47
CA ARG A 198 12.45 -18.16 -0.95
C ARG A 198 13.92 -17.85 -0.95
N LEU A 199 14.38 -17.30 -2.07
CA LEU A 199 15.68 -16.68 -2.23
C LEU A 199 15.48 -15.20 -2.42
N ARG A 200 16.21 -14.37 -1.71
CA ARG A 200 16.09 -12.92 -1.77
C ARG A 200 17.46 -12.28 -1.70
N ILE A 201 17.69 -11.34 -2.58
CA ILE A 201 18.83 -10.44 -2.60
C ILE A 201 18.29 -9.04 -2.46
N LYS A 202 18.80 -8.28 -1.52
CA LYS A 202 18.43 -6.90 -1.31
C LYS A 202 19.68 -6.07 -1.06
N ASP A 203 19.83 -5.00 -1.79
CA ASP A 203 20.82 -3.97 -1.56
C ASP A 203 20.10 -2.67 -1.18
N LYS A 204 20.58 -2.03 -0.14
CA LYS A 204 20.10 -0.73 0.31
C LYS A 204 21.29 0.09 0.76
N ASN A 205 21.55 1.20 0.06
CA ASN A 205 22.68 2.09 0.36
C ASN A 205 24.04 1.35 0.39
N ALA A 206 24.31 0.51 -0.62
CA ALA A 206 25.48 -0.34 -0.75
C ALA A 206 25.66 -1.40 0.37
N LEU A 207 24.61 -1.69 1.12
CA LEU A 207 24.57 -2.79 2.08
C LEU A 207 23.76 -3.95 1.53
N GLY A 208 24.46 -4.92 0.95
CA GLY A 208 23.87 -6.13 0.38
C GLY A 208 23.43 -7.11 1.48
N THR A 209 22.21 -7.63 1.37
CA THR A 209 21.67 -8.69 2.22
C THR A 209 21.17 -9.83 1.37
N TYR A 210 21.60 -11.04 1.73
CA TYR A 210 21.13 -12.28 1.13
C TYR A 210 20.31 -13.04 2.15
N SER A 211 19.16 -13.56 1.77
CA SER A 211 18.35 -14.40 2.65
C SER A 211 17.81 -15.61 1.90
N ILE A 212 17.87 -16.75 2.58
CA ILE A 212 17.28 -18.00 2.14
C ILE A 212 16.27 -18.42 3.21
N ARG A 213 15.06 -18.73 2.80
CA ARG A 213 14.02 -19.25 3.68
C ARG A 213 13.53 -20.57 3.11
N TRP A 214 13.44 -21.56 3.99
CA TRP A 214 12.84 -22.85 3.70
C TRP A 214 11.90 -23.23 4.82
N ASN A 215 10.68 -23.62 4.47
CA ASN A 215 9.67 -24.11 5.41
C ASN A 215 9.01 -25.34 4.83
N THR A 216 8.86 -26.38 5.66
CA THR A 216 8.06 -27.55 5.35
C THR A 216 7.01 -27.70 6.43
N THR A 217 5.78 -27.91 6.05
CA THR A 217 4.66 -28.13 6.97
C THR A 217 3.96 -29.42 6.57
N TYR A 218 3.76 -30.31 7.54
CA TYR A 218 2.96 -31.51 7.39
C TYR A 218 1.87 -31.53 8.46
N GLN A 219 0.63 -31.78 8.06
CA GLN A 219 -0.50 -31.83 8.98
C GLN A 219 -0.91 -33.28 9.19
N ILE A 220 -0.82 -33.79 10.44
CA ILE A 220 -1.25 -35.12 10.84
C ILE A 220 -2.60 -34.99 11.54
N GLY A 221 -3.67 -35.46 10.90
CA GLY A 221 -5.02 -35.34 11.46
C GLY A 221 -5.41 -33.89 11.76
N ALA A 222 -5.80 -33.61 12.99
CA ALA A 222 -6.09 -32.26 13.47
C ALA A 222 -4.84 -31.48 13.94
N TRP A 223 -3.67 -32.10 13.98
CA TRP A 223 -2.43 -31.51 14.50
C TRP A 223 -1.58 -30.95 13.34
N LYS A 224 -1.02 -29.79 13.56
CA LYS A 224 -0.13 -29.12 12.65
C LYS A 224 1.28 -29.09 13.26
N MET A 225 2.26 -29.70 12.60
CA MET A 225 3.66 -29.63 12.98
C MET A 225 4.40 -28.55 12.19
#